data_cc6318b0f513e99ad4ce04fd11af330a
#
_entry.id   cc6318b0f513e99ad4ce04fd11af330a
#
_cell.length_a   1.000
_cell.length_b   1.000
_cell.length_c   1.000
_cell.angle_alpha   90.00
_cell.angle_beta   90.00
_cell.angle_gamma   90.00
#
_symmetry.space_group_name_H-M   'P 1'
#
loop_
_entity.id
_entity.type
_entity.pdbx_description
1 polymer ?
#
loop_
_entity_poly.entity_id
_entity_poly.type
_entity_poly.pdbx_seq_one_letter_code
_entity_poly.pdbx_strand_id
1 'polypeptide(L)'
;MNGAAYKNMHFSTKSDALPVIKIAELKAGVTKTTKHTNTALGEKYRIRNGEVLFSWSGNPDTSIDTFIWSGGDAWLNQHIFAVRPNGEVDQSVLYFLLKYLRPQFAEIARDKQTTGLGHVTKQDLKGMRVCLGSDAVENAATEVLKPMFAKLYANQQENQTLAALRDLLLPKLMSGEVRLKDAEAVI
;
A
#
# COMPACT_ATOMS: atom_id res chain seq x y z
N MET A 1 0.77 -13.27 -2.00
CA MET A 1 1.26 -13.54 -3.38
C MET A 1 2.32 -12.50 -3.73
N ASN A 2 3.44 -12.87 -4.36
CA ASN A 2 4.47 -11.89 -4.78
C ASN A 2 4.05 -11.17 -6.08
N GLY A 3 4.46 -9.92 -6.25
CA GLY A 3 4.30 -9.19 -7.51
C GLY A 3 5.23 -9.69 -8.62
N ALA A 4 5.22 -9.02 -9.77
CA ALA A 4 5.99 -9.39 -10.95
C ALA A 4 7.22 -8.48 -11.18
N ALA A 5 8.23 -9.04 -11.89
CA ALA A 5 9.45 -8.30 -12.25
C ALA A 5 9.22 -7.46 -13.52
N TYR A 6 8.69 -6.26 -13.37
CA TYR A 6 8.58 -5.31 -14.48
C TYR A 6 9.94 -4.70 -14.83
N LYS A 7 10.40 -4.92 -16.06
CA LYS A 7 11.66 -4.41 -16.62
C LYS A 7 11.41 -3.20 -17.54
N ASN A 8 12.46 -2.50 -17.93
CA ASN A 8 12.36 -1.31 -18.78
C ASN A 8 11.58 -1.53 -20.08
N MET A 9 11.69 -2.71 -20.69
CA MET A 9 10.98 -3.09 -21.91
C MET A 9 9.44 -3.18 -21.76
N HIS A 10 8.94 -3.28 -20.53
CA HIS A 10 7.51 -3.39 -20.25
C HIS A 10 6.84 -2.01 -20.07
N PHE A 11 7.63 -0.95 -19.81
CA PHE A 11 7.05 0.36 -19.49
C PHE A 11 6.52 1.07 -20.74
N SER A 12 5.45 1.83 -20.55
CA SER A 12 4.70 2.55 -21.55
C SER A 12 4.37 3.95 -21.08
N THR A 13 4.27 4.89 -22.01
CA THR A 13 3.80 6.26 -21.77
C THR A 13 2.38 6.49 -22.27
N LYS A 14 1.68 5.44 -22.70
CA LYS A 14 0.29 5.53 -23.15
C LYS A 14 -0.63 5.93 -22.01
N SER A 15 -1.69 6.67 -22.32
CA SER A 15 -2.64 7.20 -21.32
C SER A 15 -3.47 6.12 -20.60
N ASP A 16 -3.63 4.96 -21.22
CA ASP A 16 -4.35 3.80 -20.67
C ASP A 16 -3.45 2.85 -19.87
N ALA A 17 -2.14 3.15 -19.76
CA ALA A 17 -1.19 2.34 -19.01
C ALA A 17 -1.42 2.46 -17.51
N LEU A 18 -1.48 1.32 -16.81
CA LEU A 18 -1.61 1.27 -15.36
C LEU A 18 -0.25 1.47 -14.66
N PRO A 19 -0.21 2.11 -13.49
CA PRO A 19 1.02 2.29 -12.73
C PRO A 19 1.57 0.97 -12.21
N VAL A 20 2.91 0.88 -12.14
CA VAL A 20 3.63 -0.23 -11.50
C VAL A 20 4.06 0.20 -10.11
N ILE A 21 3.47 -0.44 -9.10
CA ILE A 21 3.65 -0.08 -7.70
C ILE A 21 4.88 -0.78 -7.14
N LYS A 22 5.88 0.02 -6.79
CA LYS A 22 7.07 -0.34 -6.04
C LYS A 22 6.96 0.19 -4.61
N ILE A 23 7.99 -0.02 -3.81
CA ILE A 23 8.02 0.43 -2.41
C ILE A 23 7.88 1.96 -2.27
N ALA A 24 8.38 2.73 -3.24
CA ALA A 24 8.24 4.18 -3.24
C ALA A 24 6.77 4.61 -3.38
N GLU A 25 6.03 3.97 -4.29
CA GLU A 25 4.62 4.26 -4.52
C GLU A 25 3.71 3.84 -3.35
N LEU A 26 4.12 2.85 -2.54
CA LEU A 26 3.39 2.51 -1.30
C LEU A 26 3.39 3.65 -0.28
N LYS A 27 4.45 4.45 -0.26
CA LYS A 27 4.65 5.57 0.68
C LYS A 27 4.13 6.90 0.13
N ALA A 28 4.45 7.18 -1.13
CA ALA A 28 4.19 8.48 -1.74
C ALA A 28 2.94 8.51 -2.63
N GLY A 29 2.31 7.35 -2.87
CA GLY A 29 1.27 7.22 -3.89
C GLY A 29 1.86 7.24 -5.31
N VAL A 30 0.98 7.28 -6.30
CA VAL A 30 1.35 7.41 -7.70
C VAL A 30 1.79 8.86 -7.97
N THR A 31 2.98 9.03 -8.53
CA THR A 31 3.59 10.35 -8.82
C THR A 31 3.92 10.47 -10.30
N LYS A 32 4.39 11.66 -10.72
CA LYS A 32 4.84 11.92 -12.08
C LYS A 32 6.02 11.02 -12.51
N THR A 33 6.78 10.47 -11.55
CA THR A 33 7.93 9.59 -11.80
C THR A 33 7.57 8.11 -11.80
N THR A 34 6.35 7.77 -11.39
CA THR A 34 5.87 6.38 -11.37
C THR A 34 5.85 5.81 -12.79
N LYS A 35 6.40 4.62 -12.93
CA LYS A 35 6.40 3.91 -14.22
C LYS A 35 5.05 3.25 -14.47
N HIS A 36 4.59 3.32 -15.71
CA HIS A 36 3.31 2.74 -16.14
C HIS A 36 3.54 1.64 -17.17
N THR A 37 2.57 0.75 -17.33
CA THR A 37 2.64 -0.32 -18.34
C THR A 37 1.26 -0.79 -18.81
N ASN A 38 1.16 -1.15 -20.08
CA ASN A 38 0.04 -1.91 -20.65
C ASN A 38 0.32 -3.42 -20.68
N THR A 39 1.54 -3.84 -20.30
CA THR A 39 1.92 -5.26 -20.31
C THR A 39 1.42 -5.94 -19.05
N ALA A 40 0.41 -6.80 -19.19
CA ALA A 40 -0.03 -7.69 -18.13
C ALA A 40 0.88 -8.92 -18.06
N LEU A 41 1.76 -9.00 -17.06
CA LEU A 41 2.55 -10.21 -16.80
C LEU A 41 1.72 -11.32 -16.12
N GLY A 42 0.44 -11.07 -15.89
CA GLY A 42 -0.58 -11.96 -15.36
C GLY A 42 -1.56 -11.21 -14.46
N GLU A 43 -2.86 -11.42 -14.63
CA GLU A 43 -3.94 -10.75 -13.88
C GLU A 43 -3.81 -10.91 -12.35
N LYS A 44 -3.20 -11.98 -11.88
CA LYS A 44 -2.91 -12.17 -10.46
C LYS A 44 -2.06 -11.05 -9.84
N TYR A 45 -1.26 -10.34 -10.64
CA TYR A 45 -0.41 -9.24 -10.18
C TYR A 45 -1.13 -7.88 -10.20
N ARG A 46 -2.37 -7.82 -10.69
CA ARG A 46 -3.20 -6.63 -10.61
C ARG A 46 -3.67 -6.44 -9.18
N ILE A 47 -3.58 -5.23 -8.70
CA ILE A 47 -4.05 -4.80 -7.39
C ILE A 47 -5.11 -3.72 -7.55
N ARG A 48 -6.01 -3.65 -6.56
CA ARG A 48 -7.13 -2.72 -6.51
C ARG A 48 -7.21 -2.05 -5.16
N ASN A 49 -7.99 -0.99 -5.10
CA ASN A 49 -8.27 -0.27 -3.86
C ASN A 49 -8.74 -1.22 -2.74
N GLY A 50 -8.23 -0.99 -1.51
CA GLY A 50 -8.54 -1.77 -0.32
C GLY A 50 -7.67 -3.01 -0.13
N GLU A 51 -6.84 -3.41 -1.11
CA GLU A 51 -5.95 -4.56 -0.92
C GLU A 51 -4.83 -4.27 0.09
N VAL A 52 -4.53 -5.25 0.93
CA VAL A 52 -3.40 -5.20 1.87
C VAL A 52 -2.12 -5.63 1.15
N LEU A 53 -1.11 -4.78 1.24
CA LEU A 53 0.19 -5.00 0.60
C LEU A 53 1.28 -5.02 1.68
N PHE A 54 2.21 -5.97 1.57
CA PHE A 54 3.36 -6.09 2.45
C PHE A 54 4.66 -5.91 1.68
N SER A 55 5.40 -4.84 2.00
CA SER A 55 6.74 -4.60 1.47
C SER A 55 7.75 -5.44 2.23
N TRP A 56 8.40 -6.37 1.55
CA TRP A 56 9.27 -7.35 2.17
C TRP A 56 10.77 -7.12 1.92
N SER A 57 11.13 -6.08 1.19
CA SER A 57 12.52 -5.79 0.80
C SER A 57 12.86 -4.32 0.96
N GLY A 58 14.13 -4.02 1.23
CA GLY A 58 14.66 -2.68 1.34
C GLY A 58 15.28 -2.38 2.69
N ASN A 59 15.30 -1.12 3.09
CA ASN A 59 15.79 -0.73 4.41
C ASN A 59 14.87 -1.30 5.50
N PRO A 60 15.39 -2.06 6.49
CA PRO A 60 14.56 -2.71 7.51
C PRO A 60 13.66 -1.76 8.29
N ASP A 61 14.14 -0.57 8.60
CA ASP A 61 13.42 0.39 9.44
C ASP A 61 12.37 1.21 8.69
N THR A 62 12.59 1.43 7.39
CA THR A 62 11.76 2.36 6.61
C THR A 62 10.99 1.71 5.46
N SER A 63 11.38 0.51 5.02
CA SER A 63 10.77 -0.12 3.83
C SER A 63 9.97 -1.37 4.12
N ILE A 64 10.29 -2.09 5.23
CA ILE A 64 9.54 -3.28 5.64
C ILE A 64 8.30 -2.83 6.41
N ASP A 65 7.15 -2.93 5.77
CA ASP A 65 5.89 -2.51 6.39
C ASP A 65 4.66 -3.03 5.62
N THR A 66 3.48 -2.86 6.22
CA THR A 66 2.18 -3.24 5.66
C THR A 66 1.37 -1.99 5.32
N PHE A 67 0.72 -2.00 4.16
CA PHE A 67 -0.01 -0.87 3.60
C PHE A 67 -1.41 -1.30 3.16
N ILE A 68 -2.36 -0.37 3.18
CA ILE A 68 -3.64 -0.49 2.48
C ILE A 68 -3.49 0.27 1.17
N TRP A 69 -3.74 -0.36 0.03
CA TRP A 69 -3.65 0.31 -1.25
C TRP A 69 -4.90 1.14 -1.55
N SER A 70 -4.73 2.37 -2.00
CA SER A 70 -5.82 3.32 -2.32
C SER A 70 -5.58 4.11 -3.61
N GLY A 71 -4.62 3.70 -4.43
CA GLY A 71 -4.24 4.42 -5.67
C GLY A 71 -4.91 3.89 -6.95
N GLY A 72 -6.04 3.19 -6.85
CA GLY A 72 -6.74 2.64 -8.00
C GLY A 72 -6.16 1.32 -8.51
N ASP A 73 -6.52 0.96 -9.72
CA ASP A 73 -6.00 -0.24 -10.40
C ASP A 73 -4.52 -0.05 -10.75
N ALA A 74 -3.71 -1.05 -10.44
CA ALA A 74 -2.27 -0.98 -10.64
C ALA A 74 -1.63 -2.38 -10.79
N TRP A 75 -0.38 -2.41 -11.21
CA TRP A 75 0.43 -3.62 -11.28
C TRP A 75 1.42 -3.71 -10.14
N LEU A 76 1.48 -4.84 -9.46
CA LEU A 76 2.33 -5.04 -8.29
C LEU A 76 3.75 -5.47 -8.67
N ASN A 77 4.77 -4.74 -8.19
CA ASN A 77 6.17 -5.09 -8.37
C ASN A 77 6.61 -6.25 -7.47
N GLN A 78 7.66 -6.96 -7.89
CA GLN A 78 8.18 -8.18 -7.26
C GLN A 78 8.58 -8.04 -5.78
N HIS A 79 8.89 -6.86 -5.28
CA HIS A 79 9.35 -6.62 -3.91
C HIS A 79 8.23 -6.39 -2.90
N ILE A 80 6.99 -6.67 -3.30
CA ILE A 80 5.79 -6.50 -2.49
C ILE A 80 4.93 -7.76 -2.59
N PHE A 81 4.38 -8.20 -1.46
CA PHE A 81 3.34 -9.23 -1.43
C PHE A 81 1.95 -8.60 -1.41
N ALA A 82 1.04 -9.06 -2.25
CA ALA A 82 -0.38 -8.90 -2.01
C ALA A 82 -0.81 -9.93 -0.97
N VAL A 83 -1.35 -9.44 0.15
CA VAL A 83 -1.85 -10.25 1.26
C VAL A 83 -3.35 -10.44 1.01
N ARG A 84 -3.70 -11.61 0.46
CA ARG A 84 -5.09 -11.97 0.16
C ARG A 84 -5.53 -13.06 1.12
N PRO A 85 -6.55 -12.79 1.96
CA PRO A 85 -7.08 -13.78 2.89
C PRO A 85 -7.55 -15.03 2.13
N ASN A 86 -7.41 -16.20 2.76
CA ASN A 86 -7.94 -17.47 2.26
C ASN A 86 -9.36 -17.77 2.81
N GLY A 87 -9.92 -16.85 3.59
CA GLY A 87 -11.23 -16.98 4.21
C GLY A 87 -11.20 -17.46 5.67
N GLU A 88 -10.03 -17.86 6.19
CA GLU A 88 -9.90 -18.31 7.59
C GLU A 88 -9.80 -17.11 8.55
N VAL A 89 -9.13 -16.04 8.15
CA VAL A 89 -8.91 -14.83 8.98
C VAL A 89 -9.36 -13.61 8.21
N ASP A 90 -10.07 -12.67 8.87
CA ASP A 90 -10.52 -11.42 8.25
C ASP A 90 -9.32 -10.55 7.84
N GLN A 91 -9.45 -9.84 6.72
CA GLN A 91 -8.39 -8.97 6.18
C GLN A 91 -7.95 -7.90 7.17
N SER A 92 -8.87 -7.37 7.99
CA SER A 92 -8.53 -6.35 9.00
C SER A 92 -7.65 -6.93 10.11
N VAL A 93 -7.95 -8.14 10.56
CA VAL A 93 -7.12 -8.85 11.56
C VAL A 93 -5.73 -9.10 11.00
N LEU A 94 -5.63 -9.60 9.75
CA LEU A 94 -4.33 -9.79 9.08
C LEU A 94 -3.53 -8.51 8.95
N TYR A 95 -4.18 -7.40 8.59
CA TYR A 95 -3.52 -6.11 8.48
C TYR A 95 -2.90 -5.67 9.80
N PHE A 96 -3.70 -5.67 10.89
CA PHE A 96 -3.22 -5.24 12.19
C PHE A 96 -2.20 -6.21 12.78
N LEU A 97 -2.35 -7.51 12.54
CA LEU A 97 -1.35 -8.52 12.91
C LEU A 97 -0.01 -8.25 12.24
N LEU A 98 0.01 -8.02 10.92
CA LEU A 98 1.24 -7.70 10.20
C LEU A 98 1.86 -6.37 10.66
N LYS A 99 1.04 -5.38 11.02
CA LYS A 99 1.53 -4.13 11.64
C LYS A 99 2.14 -4.37 13.01
N TYR A 100 1.52 -5.19 13.83
CA TYR A 100 2.04 -5.57 15.16
C TYR A 100 3.38 -6.33 15.06
N LEU A 101 3.50 -7.21 14.07
CA LEU A 101 4.71 -8.00 13.83
C LEU A 101 5.83 -7.24 13.10
N ARG A 102 5.61 -5.97 12.72
CA ARG A 102 6.60 -5.17 12.00
C ARG A 102 7.98 -5.13 12.65
N PRO A 103 8.14 -4.99 13.99
CA PRO A 103 9.46 -5.03 14.63
C PRO A 103 10.22 -6.34 14.36
N GLN A 104 9.53 -7.48 14.44
CA GLN A 104 10.11 -8.80 14.17
C GLN A 104 10.53 -8.94 12.70
N PHE A 105 9.72 -8.42 11.75
CA PHE A 105 10.09 -8.39 10.35
C PHE A 105 11.31 -7.53 10.09
N ALA A 106 11.42 -6.38 10.75
CA ALA A 106 12.58 -5.52 10.64
C ALA A 106 13.85 -6.20 11.18
N GLU A 107 13.74 -6.96 12.26
CA GLU A 107 14.85 -7.74 12.83
C GLU A 107 15.30 -8.84 11.86
N ILE A 108 14.39 -9.68 11.35
CA ILE A 108 14.68 -10.69 10.33
C ILE A 108 15.37 -10.08 9.11
N ALA A 109 14.91 -8.89 8.69
CA ALA A 109 15.50 -8.21 7.54
C ALA A 109 16.90 -7.66 7.85
N ARG A 110 17.19 -7.19 9.07
CA ARG A 110 18.52 -6.75 9.50
C ARG A 110 19.50 -7.92 9.52
N ASP A 111 19.10 -9.08 10.05
CA ASP A 111 19.95 -10.28 10.12
C ASP A 111 20.37 -10.78 8.73
N LYS A 112 19.57 -10.47 7.71
CA LYS A 112 19.85 -10.81 6.30
C LYS A 112 20.34 -9.62 5.47
N GLN A 113 20.73 -8.54 6.13
CA GLN A 113 21.12 -7.32 5.46
C GLN A 113 22.49 -7.48 4.79
N THR A 114 22.53 -7.20 3.49
CA THR A 114 23.75 -7.00 2.72
C THR A 114 23.72 -5.60 2.12
N THR A 115 24.79 -4.82 2.27
CA THR A 115 24.90 -3.46 1.69
C THR A 115 23.70 -2.52 2.00
N GLY A 116 23.16 -2.59 3.24
CA GLY A 116 22.08 -1.70 3.69
C GLY A 116 20.66 -2.12 3.33
N LEU A 117 20.49 -3.21 2.57
CA LEU A 117 19.18 -3.74 2.19
C LEU A 117 18.95 -5.11 2.81
N GLY A 118 17.83 -5.24 3.52
CA GLY A 118 17.36 -6.48 4.11
C GLY A 118 16.13 -7.02 3.42
N HIS A 119 15.71 -8.23 3.78
CA HIS A 119 14.52 -8.83 3.21
C HIS A 119 13.88 -9.87 4.12
N VAL A 120 12.54 -9.97 4.03
CA VAL A 120 11.73 -11.00 4.67
C VAL A 120 11.20 -11.94 3.60
N THR A 121 11.66 -13.18 3.61
CA THR A 121 11.26 -14.18 2.60
C THR A 121 9.90 -14.81 2.94
N LYS A 122 9.31 -15.49 1.95
CA LYS A 122 8.12 -16.34 2.20
C LYS A 122 8.40 -17.44 3.22
N GLN A 123 9.63 -17.93 3.28
CA GLN A 123 10.02 -18.98 4.23
C GLN A 123 10.07 -18.44 5.65
N ASP A 124 10.53 -17.20 5.84
CA ASP A 124 10.48 -16.54 7.14
C ASP A 124 9.03 -16.39 7.62
N LEU A 125 8.15 -15.89 6.75
CA LEU A 125 6.72 -15.75 7.07
C LEU A 125 6.07 -17.10 7.42
N LYS A 126 6.41 -18.17 6.69
CA LYS A 126 5.90 -19.53 6.98
C LYS A 126 6.47 -20.13 8.26
N GLY A 127 7.68 -19.74 8.64
CA GLY A 127 8.34 -20.19 9.88
C GLY A 127 7.82 -19.47 11.13
N MET A 128 7.19 -18.33 10.97
CA MET A 128 6.61 -17.59 12.10
C MET A 128 5.38 -18.33 12.64
N ARG A 129 5.34 -18.47 13.97
CA ARG A 129 4.19 -19.00 14.67
C ARG A 129 3.49 -17.85 15.38
N VAL A 130 2.22 -17.68 15.08
CA VAL A 130 1.37 -16.66 15.69
C VAL A 130 0.23 -17.37 16.40
N CYS A 131 -0.02 -17.04 17.66
CA CYS A 131 -1.19 -17.50 18.38
C CYS A 131 -2.35 -16.56 18.01
N LEU A 132 -3.26 -17.03 17.19
CA LEU A 132 -4.59 -16.45 17.02
C LEU A 132 -5.45 -17.09 18.10
N GLY A 133 -6.24 -16.40 18.84
CA GLY A 133 -7.10 -16.95 19.89
C GLY A 133 -8.08 -18.03 19.38
N SER A 134 -9.07 -18.35 20.18
CA SER A 134 -10.22 -19.16 19.73
C SER A 134 -11.07 -18.36 18.74
N ASP A 135 -11.96 -19.04 18.01
CA ASP A 135 -12.91 -18.42 17.08
C ASP A 135 -13.70 -17.27 17.74
N ALA A 136 -14.05 -17.40 19.01
CA ALA A 136 -14.74 -16.35 19.75
C ALA A 136 -13.87 -15.10 19.93
N VAL A 137 -12.58 -15.26 20.19
CA VAL A 137 -11.62 -14.15 20.31
C VAL A 137 -11.37 -13.51 18.96
N GLU A 138 -11.26 -14.32 17.90
CA GLU A 138 -11.07 -13.82 16.54
C GLU A 138 -12.30 -13.04 16.04
N ASN A 139 -13.51 -13.52 16.31
CA ASN A 139 -14.74 -12.81 15.99
C ASN A 139 -14.83 -11.48 16.73
N ALA A 140 -14.56 -11.46 18.04
CA ALA A 140 -14.55 -10.24 18.83
C ALA A 140 -13.48 -9.25 18.34
N ALA A 141 -12.29 -9.72 17.97
CA ALA A 141 -11.25 -8.90 17.38
C ALA A 141 -11.69 -8.32 16.02
N THR A 142 -12.34 -9.12 15.19
CA THR A 142 -12.85 -8.69 13.88
C THR A 142 -13.89 -7.58 14.03
N GLU A 143 -14.82 -7.69 14.96
CA GLU A 143 -15.83 -6.66 15.23
C GLU A 143 -15.21 -5.29 15.57
N VAL A 144 -14.08 -5.28 16.26
CA VAL A 144 -13.35 -4.06 16.63
C VAL A 144 -12.44 -3.59 15.50
N LEU A 145 -11.67 -4.50 14.91
CA LEU A 145 -10.62 -4.15 13.95
C LEU A 145 -11.17 -3.78 12.57
N LYS A 146 -12.27 -4.39 12.14
CA LYS A 146 -12.88 -4.13 10.84
C LYS A 146 -13.33 -2.67 10.64
N PRO A 147 -14.08 -2.03 11.56
CA PRO A 147 -14.39 -0.61 11.43
C PRO A 147 -13.15 0.29 11.54
N MET A 148 -12.14 -0.09 12.33
CA MET A 148 -10.87 0.65 12.38
C MET A 148 -10.12 0.59 11.05
N PHE A 149 -10.05 -0.59 10.43
CA PHE A 149 -9.47 -0.77 9.10
C PHE A 149 -10.21 0.06 8.04
N ALA A 150 -11.54 0.02 8.05
CA ALA A 150 -12.37 0.80 7.14
C ALA A 150 -12.13 2.31 7.33
N LYS A 151 -12.02 2.78 8.58
CA LYS A 151 -11.74 4.19 8.89
C LYS A 151 -10.34 4.61 8.43
N LEU A 152 -9.32 3.77 8.64
CA LEU A 152 -7.97 4.03 8.14
C LEU A 152 -7.96 4.17 6.60
N TYR A 153 -8.65 3.27 5.91
CA TYR A 153 -8.77 3.33 4.45
C TYR A 153 -9.50 4.59 3.98
N ALA A 154 -10.63 4.93 4.61
CA ALA A 154 -11.39 6.14 4.29
C ALA A 154 -10.55 7.41 4.51
N ASN A 155 -9.85 7.52 5.65
CA ASN A 155 -8.97 8.64 5.93
C ASN A 155 -7.83 8.77 4.90
N GLN A 156 -7.29 7.64 4.43
CA GLN A 156 -6.25 7.64 3.40
C GLN A 156 -6.78 8.18 2.06
N GLN A 157 -8.00 7.81 1.66
CA GLN A 157 -8.64 8.33 0.46
C GLN A 157 -8.97 9.83 0.59
N GLU A 158 -9.48 10.25 1.75
CA GLU A 158 -9.76 11.66 2.03
C GLU A 158 -8.48 12.50 1.96
N ASN A 159 -7.38 12.03 2.56
CA ASN A 159 -6.08 12.69 2.49
C ASN A 159 -5.57 12.87 1.05
N GLN A 160 -5.78 11.88 0.19
CA GLN A 160 -5.43 12.00 -1.24
C GLN A 160 -6.28 13.07 -1.94
N THR A 161 -7.59 13.09 -1.67
CA THR A 161 -8.51 14.09 -2.22
C THR A 161 -8.13 15.51 -1.74
N LEU A 162 -7.88 15.68 -0.45
CA LEU A 162 -7.47 16.96 0.13
C LEU A 162 -6.12 17.42 -0.42
N ALA A 163 -5.16 16.52 -0.59
CA ALA A 163 -3.88 16.85 -1.21
C ALA A 163 -4.05 17.31 -2.67
N ALA A 164 -4.87 16.62 -3.46
CA ALA A 164 -5.16 17.00 -4.84
C ALA A 164 -5.87 18.36 -4.91
N LEU A 165 -6.84 18.62 -4.04
CA LEU A 165 -7.51 19.92 -3.94
C LEU A 165 -6.56 21.04 -3.54
N ARG A 166 -5.71 20.82 -2.55
CA ARG A 166 -4.66 21.79 -2.16
C ARG A 166 -3.77 22.13 -3.34
N ASP A 167 -3.25 21.12 -4.03
CA ASP A 167 -2.30 21.31 -5.13
C ASP A 167 -2.95 21.99 -6.36
N LEU A 168 -4.27 21.82 -6.53
CA LEU A 168 -5.04 22.52 -7.54
C LEU A 168 -5.32 24.00 -7.18
N LEU A 169 -5.68 24.24 -5.91
CA LEU A 169 -6.17 25.54 -5.47
C LEU A 169 -5.04 26.50 -5.07
N LEU A 170 -3.98 25.99 -4.45
CA LEU A 170 -2.90 26.82 -3.93
C LEU A 170 -2.25 27.73 -4.98
N PRO A 171 -1.88 27.25 -6.20
CA PRO A 171 -1.36 28.13 -7.25
C PRO A 171 -2.34 29.20 -7.68
N LYS A 172 -3.64 28.88 -7.77
CA LYS A 172 -4.70 29.79 -8.18
C LYS A 172 -4.97 30.91 -7.15
N LEU A 173 -4.91 30.55 -5.87
CA LEU A 173 -5.00 31.51 -4.77
C LEU A 173 -3.78 32.44 -4.75
N MET A 174 -2.57 31.89 -4.93
CA MET A 174 -1.32 32.67 -4.93
C MET A 174 -1.22 33.61 -6.14
N SER A 175 -1.76 33.22 -7.29
CA SER A 175 -1.80 34.06 -8.49
C SER A 175 -2.94 35.10 -8.47
N GLY A 176 -3.87 35.01 -7.53
CA GLY A 176 -5.07 35.83 -7.48
C GLY A 176 -6.14 35.48 -8.52
N GLU A 177 -5.99 34.36 -9.23
CA GLU A 177 -7.00 33.82 -10.15
C GLU A 177 -8.30 33.45 -9.42
N VAL A 178 -8.16 32.93 -8.20
CA VAL A 178 -9.28 32.66 -7.28
C VAL A 178 -9.07 33.49 -6.02
N ARG A 179 -10.11 34.22 -5.60
CA ARG A 179 -10.11 34.99 -4.36
C ARG A 179 -11.03 34.35 -3.34
N LEU A 180 -10.64 34.39 -2.05
CA LEU A 180 -11.45 33.81 -0.95
C LEU A 180 -12.87 34.37 -0.90
N LYS A 181 -13.05 35.68 -1.21
CA LYS A 181 -14.37 36.31 -1.28
C LYS A 181 -15.31 35.70 -2.33
N ASP A 182 -14.75 35.16 -3.42
CA ASP A 182 -15.51 34.55 -4.49
C ASP A 182 -15.94 33.10 -4.12
N ALA A 183 -15.18 32.44 -3.23
CA ALA A 183 -15.49 31.11 -2.73
C ALA A 183 -16.58 31.11 -1.64
N GLU A 184 -16.66 32.17 -0.82
CA GLU A 184 -17.71 32.33 0.20
C GLU A 184 -19.10 32.59 -0.41
N ALA A 185 -19.18 33.07 -1.65
CA ALA A 185 -20.45 33.34 -2.36
C ALA A 185 -21.08 32.07 -2.98
N VAL A 186 -20.42 30.92 -2.90
CA VAL A 186 -20.85 29.62 -3.51
C VAL A 186 -21.32 28.62 -2.45
N ILE A 187 -21.16 28.93 -1.15
CA ILE A 187 -21.61 28.12 -0.01
C ILE A 187 -22.93 28.72 0.52
#